data_93a43aea7a1f641383e47e23e6454d9b
#
_entry.id   93a43aea7a1f641383e47e23e6454d9b
#
_cell.length_a   1.000
_cell.length_b   1.000
_cell.length_c   1.000
_cell.angle_alpha   90.00
_cell.angle_beta   90.00
_cell.angle_gamma   90.00
#
_symmetry.space_group_name_H-M   'P 1'
#
loop_
_entity.id
_entity.type
_entity.pdbx_description
1 polymer ?
#
loop_
_entity_poly.entity_id
_entity_poly.type
_entity_poly.pdbx_seq_one_letter_code
_entity_poly.pdbx_strand_id
1 'polypeptide(L)'
;MQQPNCDISKLKIDLPPANTLIPENLSVLPEDKDLGKTHLLKQWDDADLWYQKDNKFERPKAYVYMKIYTGDDGFGTSPEKRVFAQLWEQIVDEHLREFSYMADCA
;
A
#
# COMPACT_ATOMS: atom_id res chain seq x y z
N MET A 1 -31.52 -36.15 -13.39
CA MET A 1 -30.46 -35.14 -13.60
C MET A 1 -29.14 -35.81 -13.23
N GLN A 2 -28.30 -36.16 -14.22
CA GLN A 2 -26.97 -36.70 -13.98
C GLN A 2 -26.07 -35.54 -13.57
N GLN A 3 -25.46 -35.63 -12.40
CA GLN A 3 -24.38 -34.70 -12.01
C GLN A 3 -23.21 -34.93 -12.99
N PRO A 4 -22.60 -33.83 -13.51
CA PRO A 4 -21.41 -33.98 -14.33
C PRO A 4 -20.32 -34.61 -13.46
N ASN A 5 -19.86 -35.80 -13.87
CA ASN A 5 -18.76 -36.49 -13.23
C ASN A 5 -17.47 -35.76 -13.55
N CYS A 6 -17.22 -34.68 -12.82
CA CYS A 6 -15.99 -33.91 -12.92
C CYS A 6 -14.93 -34.64 -12.11
N ASP A 7 -14.00 -35.31 -12.79
CA ASP A 7 -12.90 -36.04 -12.18
C ASP A 7 -11.89 -35.04 -11.61
N ILE A 8 -12.13 -34.62 -10.37
CA ILE A 8 -11.35 -33.59 -9.64
C ILE A 8 -9.87 -34.02 -9.51
N SER A 9 -9.59 -35.34 -9.60
CA SER A 9 -8.21 -35.86 -9.49
C SER A 9 -7.29 -35.43 -10.65
N LYS A 10 -7.87 -34.99 -11.77
CA LYS A 10 -7.14 -34.47 -12.94
C LYS A 10 -6.86 -32.98 -12.91
N LEU A 11 -7.50 -32.26 -12.00
CA LEU A 11 -7.23 -30.85 -11.79
C LEU A 11 -6.05 -30.72 -10.82
N LYS A 12 -4.91 -30.31 -11.33
CA LYS A 12 -3.79 -29.85 -10.50
C LYS A 12 -4.19 -28.50 -9.88
N ILE A 13 -4.90 -28.56 -8.77
CA ILE A 13 -5.25 -27.38 -7.98
C ILE A 13 -4.18 -27.28 -6.89
N ASP A 14 -3.19 -26.44 -7.11
CA ASP A 14 -2.22 -26.11 -6.08
C ASP A 14 -2.81 -25.00 -5.19
N LEU A 15 -2.57 -25.10 -3.90
CA LEU A 15 -2.92 -24.00 -2.98
C LEU A 15 -2.03 -22.81 -3.28
N PRO A 16 -2.58 -21.57 -3.18
CA PRO A 16 -1.75 -20.38 -3.31
C PRO A 16 -0.66 -20.36 -2.23
N PRO A 17 0.48 -19.71 -2.48
CA PRO A 17 1.52 -19.55 -1.48
C PRO A 17 0.98 -18.86 -0.24
N ALA A 18 1.55 -19.15 0.92
CA ALA A 18 1.17 -18.49 2.17
C ALA A 18 1.36 -16.97 2.06
N ASN A 19 0.38 -16.20 2.56
CA ASN A 19 0.48 -14.75 2.57
C ASN A 19 1.52 -14.31 3.61
N THR A 20 2.64 -13.77 3.13
CA THR A 20 3.74 -13.29 3.97
C THR A 20 3.53 -11.89 4.54
N LEU A 21 2.44 -11.22 4.16
CA LEU A 21 2.12 -9.86 4.60
C LEU A 21 1.25 -9.84 5.87
N ILE A 22 0.83 -11.02 6.35
CA ILE A 22 0.08 -11.10 7.61
C ILE A 22 0.97 -10.61 8.76
N PRO A 23 0.55 -9.56 9.50
CA PRO A 23 1.38 -9.00 10.55
C PRO A 23 1.49 -9.95 11.75
N GLU A 24 2.72 -10.25 12.18
CA GLU A 24 2.98 -11.08 13.36
C GLU A 24 2.87 -10.29 14.67
N ASN A 25 3.20 -9.00 14.63
CA ASN A 25 3.18 -8.13 15.80
C ASN A 25 2.07 -7.09 15.66
N LEU A 26 1.03 -7.26 16.47
CA LEU A 26 -0.12 -6.36 16.56
C LEU A 26 -0.06 -5.45 17.80
N SER A 27 1.09 -5.35 18.47
CA SER A 27 1.23 -4.47 19.62
C SER A 27 1.14 -3.00 19.20
N VAL A 28 0.38 -2.24 19.98
CA VAL A 28 0.29 -0.80 19.82
C VAL A 28 1.50 -0.16 20.48
N LEU A 29 2.14 0.78 19.79
CA LEU A 29 3.26 1.53 20.34
C LEU A 29 2.84 2.27 21.61
N PRO A 30 3.71 2.32 22.66
CA PRO A 30 3.41 3.01 23.91
C PRO A 30 3.06 4.48 23.67
N GLU A 31 2.28 5.04 24.57
CA GLU A 31 1.93 6.46 24.51
C GLU A 31 3.16 7.35 24.42
N ASP A 32 3.11 8.31 23.51
CA ASP A 32 4.12 9.34 23.37
C ASP A 32 3.58 10.67 23.90
N LYS A 33 4.46 11.50 24.49
CA LYS A 33 4.06 12.79 25.09
C LYS A 33 3.53 13.80 24.06
N ASP A 34 3.87 13.62 22.78
CA ASP A 34 3.43 14.49 21.68
C ASP A 34 2.25 13.92 20.87
N LEU A 35 1.37 13.22 21.56
CA LEU A 35 0.18 12.59 20.99
C LEU A 35 -0.65 13.55 20.13
N GLY A 36 -0.91 13.12 18.89
CA GLY A 36 -1.85 13.79 18.00
C GLY A 36 -1.29 14.99 17.23
N LYS A 37 -0.03 15.36 17.43
CA LYS A 37 0.63 16.41 16.64
C LYS A 37 1.51 15.81 15.55
N THR A 38 1.43 16.41 14.39
CA THR A 38 2.36 16.09 13.28
C THR A 38 3.70 16.74 13.58
N HIS A 39 4.77 15.98 13.51
CA HIS A 39 6.13 16.48 13.67
C HIS A 39 7.08 15.94 12.59
N LEU A 40 8.06 16.75 12.25
CA LEU A 40 9.09 16.40 11.29
C LEU A 40 10.08 15.44 11.97
N LEU A 41 10.13 14.18 11.51
CA LEU A 41 11.07 13.18 12.02
C LEU A 41 12.44 13.35 11.42
N LYS A 42 12.48 13.57 10.10
CA LYS A 42 13.73 13.67 9.37
C LYS A 42 13.55 14.55 8.14
N GLN A 43 14.57 15.33 7.86
CA GLN A 43 14.68 16.17 6.69
C GLN A 43 15.94 15.78 5.90
N TRP A 44 15.79 15.65 4.60
CA TRP A 44 16.86 15.51 3.62
C TRP A 44 16.78 16.70 2.64
N ASP A 45 17.71 16.81 1.75
CA ASP A 45 17.74 17.92 0.77
C ASP A 45 16.54 17.89 -0.19
N ASP A 46 16.02 16.69 -0.45
CA ASP A 46 14.97 16.41 -1.43
C ASP A 46 13.71 15.74 -0.85
N ALA A 47 13.69 15.46 0.46
CA ALA A 47 12.58 14.77 1.09
C ALA A 47 12.41 15.14 2.57
N ASP A 48 11.17 15.26 3.00
CA ASP A 48 10.77 15.43 4.39
C ASP A 48 9.93 14.23 4.84
N LEU A 49 10.26 13.68 6.01
CA LEU A 49 9.49 12.63 6.66
C LEU A 49 8.74 13.18 7.86
N TRP A 50 7.43 13.19 7.76
CA TRP A 50 6.53 13.64 8.82
C TRP A 50 5.86 12.45 9.48
N TYR A 51 5.68 12.55 10.78
CA TYR A 51 5.02 11.52 11.58
C TYR A 51 3.96 12.11 12.49
N GLN A 52 2.87 11.38 12.62
CA GLN A 52 1.82 11.67 13.59
C GLN A 52 1.32 10.36 14.19
N LYS A 53 1.33 10.26 15.50
CA LYS A 53 0.78 9.10 16.18
C LYS A 53 -0.73 9.26 16.37
N ASP A 54 -1.49 8.20 16.11
CA ASP A 54 -2.90 8.15 16.46
C ASP A 54 -3.07 8.02 17.97
N ASN A 55 -3.89 8.90 18.54
CA ASN A 55 -4.23 8.94 19.97
C ASN A 55 -5.70 8.65 20.24
N LYS A 56 -6.48 8.26 19.23
CA LYS A 56 -7.93 8.06 19.37
C LYS A 56 -8.35 6.60 19.30
N PHE A 57 -7.72 5.85 18.43
CA PHE A 57 -8.22 4.51 18.07
C PHE A 57 -7.34 3.38 18.59
N GLU A 58 -6.09 3.67 18.97
CA GLU A 58 -5.12 2.71 19.52
C GLU A 58 -5.08 1.38 18.73
N ARG A 59 -5.13 1.50 17.38
CA ARG A 59 -5.11 0.35 16.49
C ARG A 59 -3.70 0.11 15.97
N PRO A 60 -3.28 -1.15 15.80
CA PRO A 60 -2.00 -1.50 15.21
C PRO A 60 -2.02 -1.31 13.68
N LYS A 61 -2.33 -0.10 13.23
CA LYS A 61 -2.40 0.29 11.82
C LYS A 61 -1.58 1.54 11.58
N ALA A 62 -0.93 1.59 10.43
CA ALA A 62 -0.22 2.76 9.94
C ALA A 62 -0.80 3.19 8.59
N TYR A 63 -0.90 4.50 8.39
CA TYR A 63 -1.21 5.09 7.09
C TYR A 63 0.04 5.80 6.59
N VAL A 64 0.44 5.49 5.37
CA VAL A 64 1.57 6.12 4.71
C VAL A 64 1.05 6.97 3.56
N TYR A 65 1.29 8.27 3.65
CA TYR A 65 0.96 9.23 2.59
C TYR A 65 2.26 9.69 1.94
N MET A 66 2.34 9.54 0.63
CA MET A 66 3.49 10.01 -0.13
C MET A 66 3.04 11.10 -1.10
N LYS A 67 3.73 12.24 -1.06
CA LYS A 67 3.52 13.34 -2.00
C LYS A 67 4.83 13.61 -2.75
N ILE A 68 4.80 13.40 -4.05
CA ILE A 68 5.96 13.58 -4.92
C ILE A 68 5.80 14.88 -5.69
N TYR A 69 6.79 15.76 -5.57
CA TYR A 69 6.87 17.01 -6.32
C TYR A 69 7.85 16.82 -7.46
N THR A 70 7.41 17.04 -8.67
CA THR A 70 8.20 16.79 -9.89
C THR A 70 8.85 18.05 -10.47
N GLY A 71 8.83 19.18 -9.72
CA GLY A 71 9.42 20.44 -10.14
C GLY A 71 8.69 21.13 -11.31
N ASP A 72 9.31 22.15 -11.85
CA ASP A 72 8.73 23.03 -12.88
C ASP A 72 8.54 22.30 -14.23
N ASP A 73 9.35 21.27 -14.51
CA ASP A 73 9.24 20.41 -15.70
C ASP A 73 8.43 19.13 -15.47
N GLY A 74 7.75 19.05 -14.34
CA GLY A 74 7.06 17.86 -13.89
C GLY A 74 5.77 17.52 -14.63
N PHE A 75 5.14 16.45 -14.18
CA PHE A 75 3.93 15.86 -14.81
C PHE A 75 2.74 16.79 -14.92
N GLY A 76 2.71 17.90 -14.16
CA GLY A 76 1.62 18.87 -14.15
C GLY A 76 1.70 19.96 -15.23
N THR A 77 2.82 20.08 -15.94
CA THR A 77 3.15 21.26 -16.75
C THR A 77 2.53 21.27 -18.16
N SER A 78 2.20 20.10 -18.71
CA SER A 78 1.50 20.01 -20.00
C SER A 78 0.43 18.93 -19.99
N PRO A 79 -0.58 19.01 -20.89
CA PRO A 79 -1.59 17.95 -21.03
C PRO A 79 -1.00 16.59 -21.34
N GLU A 80 0.01 16.52 -22.20
CA GLU A 80 0.68 15.26 -22.56
C GLU A 80 1.35 14.65 -21.34
N LYS A 81 2.09 15.44 -20.55
CA LYS A 81 2.76 14.95 -19.34
C LYS A 81 1.77 14.44 -18.29
N ARG A 82 0.58 15.06 -18.20
CA ARG A 82 -0.50 14.57 -17.34
C ARG A 82 -1.02 13.21 -17.79
N VAL A 83 -1.21 13.03 -19.09
CA VAL A 83 -1.63 11.74 -19.64
C VAL A 83 -0.57 10.66 -19.38
N PHE A 84 0.71 10.96 -19.56
CA PHE A 84 1.79 10.03 -19.22
C PHE A 84 1.83 9.68 -17.74
N ALA A 85 1.59 10.64 -16.85
CA ALA A 85 1.51 10.37 -15.41
C ALA A 85 0.36 9.41 -15.07
N GLN A 86 -0.81 9.62 -15.67
CA GLN A 86 -1.97 8.75 -15.46
C GLN A 86 -1.74 7.33 -16.02
N LEU A 87 -1.13 7.23 -17.20
CA LEU A 87 -0.77 5.93 -17.78
C LEU A 87 0.27 5.21 -16.91
N TRP A 88 1.27 5.92 -16.41
CA TRP A 88 2.26 5.35 -15.50
C TRP A 88 1.61 4.85 -14.21
N GLU A 89 0.73 5.63 -13.60
CA GLU A 89 -0.03 5.24 -12.41
C GLU A 89 -0.81 3.94 -12.65
N GLN A 90 -1.54 3.84 -13.77
CA GLN A 90 -2.30 2.64 -14.12
C GLN A 90 -1.41 1.41 -14.34
N ILE A 91 -0.24 1.59 -14.96
CA ILE A 91 0.71 0.50 -15.19
C ILE A 91 1.28 0.00 -13.87
N VAL A 92 1.63 0.91 -12.96
CA VAL A 92 2.14 0.56 -11.63
C VAL A 92 1.07 -0.17 -10.82
N ASP A 93 -0.17 0.34 -10.83
CA ASP A 93 -1.30 -0.28 -10.11
C ASP A 93 -1.56 -1.71 -10.63
N GLU A 94 -1.59 -1.88 -11.95
CA GLU A 94 -1.75 -3.20 -12.57
C GLU A 94 -0.60 -4.15 -12.21
N HIS A 95 0.63 -3.65 -12.21
CA HIS A 95 1.81 -4.46 -11.87
C HIS A 95 1.84 -4.88 -10.39
N LEU A 96 1.32 -4.03 -9.51
CA LEU A 96 1.25 -4.30 -8.08
C LEU A 96 -0.04 -5.00 -7.63
N ARG A 97 -0.96 -5.30 -8.55
CA ARG A 97 -2.29 -5.82 -8.21
C ARG A 97 -2.27 -7.08 -7.34
N GLU A 98 -1.44 -8.06 -7.69
CA GLU A 98 -1.33 -9.30 -6.90
C GLU A 98 -0.79 -9.03 -5.49
N PHE A 99 0.21 -8.16 -5.40
CA PHE A 99 0.80 -7.76 -4.12
C PHE A 99 -0.20 -7.00 -3.26
N SER A 100 -0.92 -6.04 -3.83
CA SER A 100 -1.95 -5.26 -3.15
C SER A 100 -3.08 -6.16 -2.66
N TYR A 101 -3.50 -7.13 -3.48
CA TYR A 101 -4.51 -8.11 -3.07
C TYR A 101 -4.07 -8.94 -1.85
N MET A 102 -2.82 -9.41 -1.83
CA MET A 102 -2.29 -10.12 -0.66
C MET A 102 -2.24 -9.23 0.59
N ALA A 103 -1.91 -7.95 0.42
CA ALA A 103 -1.89 -6.98 1.52
C ALA A 103 -3.31 -6.70 2.06
N ASP A 104 -4.30 -6.60 1.19
CA ASP A 104 -5.71 -6.36 1.57
C ASP A 104 -6.31 -7.58 2.30
N CYS A 105 -5.79 -8.77 2.06
CA CYS A 105 -6.20 -10.02 2.71
C CYS A 105 -5.44 -10.32 4.01
N ALA A 106 -4.53 -9.44 4.45
CA ALA A 106 -3.67 -9.64 5.62
C ALA A 106 -4.28 -9.18 6.95
#